data_aee2fe5678f8782b2b0537642ae882af
#
_entry.id   aee2fe5678f8782b2b0537642ae882af
#
_cell.length_a   1.000
_cell.length_b   1.000
_cell.length_c   1.000
_cell.angle_alpha   90.00
_cell.angle_beta   90.00
_cell.angle_gamma   90.00
#
_symmetry.space_group_name_H-M   'P 1'
#
loop_
_entity.id
_entity.type
_entity.pdbx_description
1 polymer ?
#
loop_
_entity_poly.entity_id
_entity_poly.type
_entity_poly.pdbx_seq_one_letter_code
_entity_poly.pdbx_strand_id
1 'polypeptide(L)'
;METTVIAVDGFASTGKSTLSKRLANALNFTYIDTGFMYRVVSYFALNSNLIEDDVILENEFEKALAETKFTWSTDTQSKEMLFNGKSFGDEIRTLEISTWVSQIAQLGFVREHLVAQQRSLSKLGSVVMDGRDIGTVV
;
A
#
# COMPACT_ATOMS: atom_id res chain seq x y z
N MET A 1 -13.59 19.18 -8.91
CA MET A 1 -13.00 19.47 -7.59
C MET A 1 -11.58 18.89 -7.54
N GLU A 2 -10.64 19.75 -7.26
CA GLU A 2 -9.24 19.32 -7.20
C GLU A 2 -8.97 18.59 -5.88
N THR A 3 -8.18 17.52 -5.97
CA THR A 3 -7.71 16.81 -4.80
C THR A 3 -6.23 17.11 -4.59
N THR A 4 -5.80 17.11 -3.33
CA THR A 4 -4.43 17.41 -2.95
C THR A 4 -3.77 16.13 -2.46
N VAL A 5 -2.54 15.89 -2.90
CA VAL A 5 -1.71 14.79 -2.42
C VAL A 5 -0.50 15.38 -1.70
N ILE A 6 -0.34 15.00 -0.44
CA ILE A 6 0.84 15.38 0.34
C ILE A 6 1.67 14.12 0.55
N ALA A 7 2.91 14.15 0.06
CA ALA A 7 3.82 13.01 0.18
C ALA A 7 4.81 13.26 1.31
N VAL A 8 4.90 12.31 2.24
CA VAL A 8 5.87 12.33 3.33
C VAL A 8 6.86 11.19 3.10
N ASP A 9 8.05 11.54 2.63
CA ASP A 9 9.10 10.58 2.34
C ASP A 9 10.03 10.41 3.53
N GLY A 10 10.59 9.22 3.67
CA GLY A 10 11.58 8.94 4.70
C GLY A 10 11.63 7.47 5.06
N PHE A 11 12.60 7.13 5.90
CA PHE A 11 12.76 5.77 6.40
C PHE A 11 11.74 5.48 7.50
N ALA A 12 11.35 4.22 7.63
CA ALA A 12 10.28 3.79 8.53
C ALA A 12 10.53 4.14 10.02
N SER A 13 11.79 4.29 10.43
CA SER A 13 12.15 4.54 11.82
C SER A 13 12.23 6.02 12.21
N THR A 14 11.79 6.94 11.35
CA THR A 14 11.97 8.39 11.59
C THR A 14 10.74 9.11 12.16
N GLY A 15 9.74 8.36 12.63
CA GLY A 15 8.49 8.97 13.12
C GLY A 15 7.57 9.47 12.01
N LYS A 16 7.86 9.12 10.78
CA LYS A 16 7.14 9.53 9.59
C LYS A 16 5.64 9.20 9.66
N SER A 17 5.32 8.00 10.13
CA SER A 17 3.94 7.55 10.22
C SER A 17 3.11 8.40 11.18
N THR A 18 3.67 8.74 12.34
CA THR A 18 3.00 9.58 13.32
C THR A 18 2.75 10.99 12.77
N LEU A 19 3.77 11.56 12.11
CA LEU A 19 3.65 12.88 11.50
C LEU A 19 2.57 12.88 10.41
N SER A 20 2.58 11.86 9.55
CA SER A 20 1.64 11.75 8.43
C SER A 20 0.20 11.64 8.92
N LYS A 21 -0.04 10.85 9.96
CA LYS A 21 -1.37 10.69 10.54
C LYS A 21 -1.86 11.99 11.16
N ARG A 22 -1.00 12.71 11.88
CA ARG A 22 -1.33 14.00 12.47
C ARG A 22 -1.68 15.02 11.40
N LEU A 23 -0.89 15.07 10.34
CA LEU A 23 -1.10 15.98 9.24
C LEU A 23 -2.43 15.70 8.53
N ALA A 24 -2.72 14.42 8.25
CA ALA A 24 -3.99 14.02 7.64
C ALA A 24 -5.17 14.43 8.50
N ASN A 25 -5.07 14.18 9.81
CA ASN A 25 -6.14 14.53 10.74
C ASN A 25 -6.35 16.03 10.82
N ALA A 26 -5.28 16.82 10.89
CA ALA A 26 -5.37 18.27 10.96
C ALA A 26 -5.99 18.90 9.71
N LEU A 27 -5.73 18.30 8.54
CA LEU A 27 -6.24 18.81 7.26
C LEU A 27 -7.55 18.14 6.84
N ASN A 28 -8.02 17.18 7.61
CA ASN A 28 -9.18 16.35 7.26
C ASN A 28 -8.96 15.60 5.93
N PHE A 29 -7.73 15.17 5.70
CA PHE A 29 -7.34 14.35 4.56
C PHE A 29 -7.31 12.89 4.98
N THR A 30 -7.36 11.98 4.00
CA THR A 30 -7.23 10.54 4.27
C THR A 30 -5.75 10.15 4.27
N TYR A 31 -5.36 9.32 5.24
CA TYR A 31 -3.99 8.85 5.35
C TYR A 31 -3.81 7.55 4.57
N ILE A 32 -2.74 7.47 3.79
CA ILE A 32 -2.34 6.26 3.06
C ILE A 32 -0.94 5.86 3.51
N ASP A 33 -0.84 4.67 4.11
CA ASP A 33 0.44 4.04 4.43
C ASP A 33 0.83 3.14 3.25
N THR A 34 1.78 3.60 2.43
CA THR A 34 2.17 2.82 1.26
C THR A 34 2.89 1.53 1.64
N GLY A 35 3.62 1.53 2.76
CA GLY A 35 4.25 0.31 3.27
C GLY A 35 3.24 -0.77 3.60
N PHE A 36 2.08 -0.39 4.11
CA PHE A 36 0.97 -1.31 4.36
C PHE A 36 0.53 -1.98 3.06
N MET A 37 0.45 -1.22 1.96
CA MET A 37 0.05 -1.77 0.67
C MET A 37 1.02 -2.85 0.19
N TYR A 38 2.33 -2.62 0.34
CA TYR A 38 3.34 -3.62 -0.01
C TYR A 38 3.24 -4.87 0.87
N ARG A 39 2.91 -4.71 2.15
CA ARG A 39 2.72 -5.85 3.05
C ARG A 39 1.50 -6.67 2.67
N VAL A 40 0.41 -6.01 2.29
CA VAL A 40 -0.81 -6.70 1.81
C VAL A 40 -0.52 -7.50 0.55
N VAL A 41 0.21 -6.91 -0.40
CA VAL A 41 0.60 -7.60 -1.64
C VAL A 41 1.50 -8.81 -1.34
N SER A 42 2.41 -8.68 -0.37
CA SER A 42 3.27 -9.80 0.04
C SER A 42 2.46 -10.95 0.67
N TYR A 43 1.49 -10.60 1.51
CA TYR A 43 0.57 -11.58 2.07
C TYR A 43 -0.22 -12.29 0.96
N PHE A 44 -0.71 -11.52 -0.01
CA PHE A 44 -1.42 -12.07 -1.16
C PHE A 44 -0.55 -13.08 -1.92
N ALA A 45 0.71 -12.74 -2.18
CA ALA A 45 1.64 -13.62 -2.89
C ALA A 45 1.87 -14.92 -2.14
N LEU A 46 2.07 -14.83 -0.82
CA LEU A 46 2.31 -16.01 0.02
C LEU A 46 1.08 -16.93 0.09
N ASN A 47 -0.11 -16.34 0.17
CA ASN A 47 -1.34 -17.11 0.35
C ASN A 47 -2.00 -17.55 -0.95
N SER A 48 -1.46 -17.11 -2.09
CA SER A 48 -1.97 -17.49 -3.41
C SER A 48 -1.01 -18.44 -4.14
N ASN A 49 -0.06 -19.03 -3.42
CA ASN A 49 0.93 -19.96 -3.96
C ASN A 49 1.76 -19.33 -5.09
N LEU A 50 2.06 -18.06 -4.96
CA LEU A 50 2.89 -17.33 -5.95
C LEU A 50 4.36 -17.29 -5.55
N ILE A 51 4.69 -17.86 -4.40
CA ILE A 51 6.05 -18.06 -3.94
C ILE A 51 6.20 -19.55 -3.66
N GLU A 52 7.13 -20.20 -4.36
CA GLU A 52 7.31 -21.65 -4.28
C GLU A 52 8.81 -21.94 -4.17
N ASP A 53 9.19 -22.72 -3.17
CA ASP A 53 10.61 -23.08 -2.90
C ASP A 53 11.50 -21.82 -2.82
N ASP A 54 11.02 -20.81 -2.11
CA ASP A 54 11.69 -19.51 -1.93
C ASP A 54 11.93 -18.76 -3.23
N VAL A 55 11.14 -19.06 -4.27
CA VAL A 55 11.22 -18.37 -5.57
C VAL A 55 9.87 -17.72 -5.87
N ILE A 56 9.92 -16.45 -6.27
CA ILE A 56 8.72 -15.72 -6.66
C ILE A 56 8.38 -16.10 -8.10
N LEU A 57 7.16 -16.58 -8.31
CA LEU A 57 6.66 -16.93 -9.64
C LEU A 57 6.17 -15.64 -10.31
N GLU A 58 7.10 -14.88 -10.90
CA GLU A 58 6.85 -13.51 -11.33
C GLU A 58 5.74 -13.39 -12.37
N ASN A 59 5.70 -14.26 -13.38
CA ASN A 59 4.68 -14.18 -14.42
C ASN A 59 3.27 -14.43 -13.87
N GLU A 60 3.14 -15.45 -13.05
CA GLU A 60 1.87 -15.79 -12.39
C GLU A 60 1.47 -14.69 -11.41
N PHE A 61 2.45 -14.15 -10.69
CA PHE A 61 2.21 -13.06 -9.74
C PHE A 61 1.70 -11.81 -10.46
N GLU A 62 2.35 -11.43 -11.55
CA GLU A 62 1.94 -10.25 -12.32
C GLU A 62 0.50 -10.39 -12.81
N LYS A 63 0.13 -11.55 -13.35
CA LYS A 63 -1.23 -11.80 -13.81
C LYS A 63 -2.24 -11.76 -12.69
N ALA A 64 -1.93 -12.39 -11.56
CA ALA A 64 -2.84 -12.42 -10.41
C ALA A 64 -2.99 -11.03 -9.80
N LEU A 65 -1.89 -10.27 -9.70
CA LEU A 65 -1.91 -8.94 -9.12
C LEU A 65 -2.75 -7.97 -9.96
N ALA A 66 -2.71 -8.11 -11.28
CA ALA A 66 -3.47 -7.24 -12.18
C ALA A 66 -4.98 -7.31 -11.94
N GLU A 67 -5.47 -8.40 -11.35
CA GLU A 67 -6.88 -8.59 -11.01
C GLU A 67 -7.25 -7.99 -9.65
N THR A 68 -6.30 -7.47 -8.91
CA THR A 68 -6.53 -6.96 -7.55
C THR A 68 -6.76 -5.47 -7.53
N LYS A 69 -7.44 -4.98 -6.49
CA LYS A 69 -7.76 -3.58 -6.36
C LYS A 69 -7.82 -3.16 -4.89
N PHE A 70 -7.25 -2.01 -4.60
CA PHE A 70 -7.41 -1.34 -3.31
C PHE A 70 -8.57 -0.35 -3.39
N THR A 71 -9.40 -0.34 -2.37
CA THR A 71 -10.54 0.57 -2.28
C THR A 71 -10.69 1.07 -0.85
N TRP A 72 -11.52 2.08 -0.66
CA TRP A 72 -11.88 2.55 0.68
C TRP A 72 -13.14 1.83 1.14
N SER A 73 -13.23 1.58 2.45
CA SER A 73 -14.48 1.08 3.04
C SER A 73 -15.59 2.12 2.86
N THR A 74 -16.83 1.66 2.93
CA THR A 74 -17.99 2.55 2.83
C THR A 74 -18.38 3.16 4.18
N ASP A 75 -17.66 2.83 5.25
CA ASP A 75 -17.88 3.40 6.57
C ASP A 75 -17.52 4.87 6.58
N THR A 76 -18.46 5.72 6.97
CA THR A 76 -18.26 7.17 6.98
C THR A 76 -17.49 7.66 8.20
N GLN A 77 -17.38 6.86 9.26
CA GLN A 77 -16.71 7.25 10.50
C GLN A 77 -15.21 6.98 10.47
N SER A 78 -14.78 5.93 9.80
CA SER A 78 -13.36 5.64 9.63
C SER A 78 -13.14 4.97 8.28
N LYS A 79 -12.46 5.69 7.39
CA LYS A 79 -12.08 5.13 6.10
C LYS A 79 -10.98 4.11 6.30
N GLU A 80 -11.25 2.89 5.94
CA GLU A 80 -10.30 1.80 6.00
C GLU A 80 -9.96 1.36 4.59
N MET A 81 -8.67 1.07 4.35
CA MET A 81 -8.24 0.58 3.05
C MET A 81 -8.55 -0.91 2.94
N LEU A 82 -9.22 -1.28 1.86
CA LEU A 82 -9.58 -2.66 1.58
C LEU A 82 -8.81 -3.17 0.36
N PHE A 83 -8.42 -4.44 0.40
CA PHE A 83 -7.80 -5.12 -0.73
C PHE A 83 -8.77 -6.20 -1.20
N ASN A 84 -9.28 -6.05 -2.41
CA ASN A 84 -10.34 -6.92 -2.95
C ASN A 84 -11.53 -7.02 -1.98
N GLY A 85 -11.88 -5.91 -1.35
CA GLY A 85 -12.99 -5.83 -0.42
C GLY A 85 -12.70 -6.35 0.99
N LYS A 86 -11.46 -6.70 1.30
CA LYS A 86 -11.07 -7.32 2.56
C LYS A 86 -10.16 -6.41 3.37
N SER A 87 -10.39 -6.33 4.68
CA SER A 87 -9.52 -5.58 5.57
C SER A 87 -8.40 -6.48 6.10
N PHE A 88 -7.30 -5.86 6.53
CA PHE A 88 -6.13 -6.56 7.05
C PHE A 88 -5.65 -5.91 8.34
N GLY A 89 -5.18 -6.73 9.26
CA GLY A 89 -4.66 -6.28 10.55
C GLY A 89 -3.27 -6.88 10.81
N ASP A 90 -3.13 -7.57 11.93
CA ASP A 90 -1.82 -8.09 12.36
C ASP A 90 -1.30 -9.23 11.48
N GLU A 91 -2.15 -9.89 10.71
CA GLU A 91 -1.75 -11.00 9.84
C GLU A 91 -0.69 -10.59 8.80
N ILE A 92 -0.56 -9.30 8.49
CA ILE A 92 0.45 -8.82 7.55
C ILE A 92 1.71 -8.30 8.25
N ARG A 93 1.76 -8.38 9.58
CA ARG A 93 2.91 -7.88 10.37
C ARG A 93 3.79 -8.99 10.89
N THR A 94 3.74 -10.16 10.28
CA THR A 94 4.56 -11.31 10.67
C THR A 94 5.98 -11.15 10.14
N LEU A 95 6.91 -11.91 10.75
CA LEU A 95 8.30 -11.94 10.29
C LEU A 95 8.40 -12.47 8.86
N GLU A 96 7.58 -13.45 8.50
CA GLU A 96 7.54 -14.00 7.15
C GLU A 96 7.21 -12.94 6.11
N ILE A 97 6.18 -12.13 6.37
CA ILE A 97 5.81 -11.02 5.49
C ILE A 97 6.97 -10.02 5.39
N SER A 98 7.56 -9.65 6.52
CA SER A 98 8.68 -8.70 6.54
C SER A 98 9.87 -9.19 5.74
N THR A 99 10.10 -10.51 5.73
CA THR A 99 11.18 -11.12 4.96
C THR A 99 10.97 -10.94 3.44
N TRP A 100 9.74 -11.08 2.98
CA TRP A 100 9.45 -11.01 1.54
C TRP A 100 9.19 -9.61 1.02
N VAL A 101 8.76 -8.69 1.89
CA VAL A 101 8.33 -7.35 1.48
C VAL A 101 9.40 -6.60 0.69
N SER A 102 10.65 -6.66 1.11
CA SER A 102 11.72 -5.91 0.42
C SER A 102 12.00 -6.45 -0.97
N GLN A 103 11.93 -7.77 -1.15
CA GLN A 103 12.11 -8.38 -2.47
C GLN A 103 10.94 -8.05 -3.39
N ILE A 104 9.72 -8.17 -2.87
CA ILE A 104 8.50 -7.91 -3.64
C ILE A 104 8.44 -6.43 -4.05
N ALA A 105 8.86 -5.54 -3.16
CA ALA A 105 8.87 -4.10 -3.44
C ALA A 105 9.87 -3.70 -4.54
N GLN A 106 10.83 -4.56 -4.87
CA GLN A 106 11.78 -4.31 -5.94
C GLN A 106 11.25 -4.71 -7.32
N LEU A 107 10.17 -5.49 -7.36
CA LEU A 107 9.60 -5.92 -8.63
C LEU A 107 8.89 -4.75 -9.32
N GLY A 108 9.30 -4.46 -10.56
CA GLY A 108 8.76 -3.33 -11.30
C GLY A 108 7.25 -3.39 -11.48
N PHE A 109 6.70 -4.55 -11.79
CA PHE A 109 5.25 -4.68 -12.00
C PHE A 109 4.46 -4.46 -10.69
N VAL A 110 5.03 -4.82 -9.53
CA VAL A 110 4.40 -4.55 -8.24
C VAL A 110 4.35 -3.05 -7.98
N ARG A 111 5.48 -2.38 -8.18
CA ARG A 111 5.57 -0.93 -7.97
C ARG A 111 4.62 -0.17 -8.91
N GLU A 112 4.58 -0.55 -10.17
CA GLU A 112 3.69 0.07 -11.15
C GLU A 112 2.21 -0.11 -10.77
N HIS A 113 1.84 -1.32 -10.35
CA HIS A 113 0.48 -1.61 -9.93
C HIS A 113 0.08 -0.77 -8.72
N LEU A 114 0.95 -0.73 -7.71
CA LEU A 114 0.66 0.02 -6.48
C LEU A 114 0.65 1.52 -6.69
N VAL A 115 1.52 2.06 -7.54
CA VAL A 115 1.49 3.49 -7.87
C VAL A 115 0.17 3.82 -8.57
N ALA A 116 -0.28 2.98 -9.50
CA ALA A 116 -1.56 3.17 -10.17
C ALA A 116 -2.73 3.14 -9.18
N GLN A 117 -2.69 2.22 -8.21
CA GLN A 117 -3.70 2.14 -7.17
C GLN A 117 -3.69 3.38 -6.27
N GLN A 118 -2.51 3.86 -5.89
CA GLN A 118 -2.35 5.06 -5.08
C GLN A 118 -2.93 6.29 -5.80
N ARG A 119 -2.66 6.42 -7.09
CA ARG A 119 -3.20 7.50 -7.90
C ARG A 119 -4.72 7.44 -7.98
N SER A 120 -5.27 6.23 -8.14
CA SER A 120 -6.72 6.03 -8.18
C SER A 120 -7.38 6.41 -6.86
N LEU A 121 -6.78 6.01 -5.73
CA LEU A 121 -7.27 6.34 -4.41
C LEU A 121 -7.24 7.85 -4.15
N SER A 122 -6.21 8.54 -4.64
CA SER A 122 -6.07 9.98 -4.43
C SER A 122 -7.06 10.80 -5.25
N LYS A 123 -7.62 10.24 -6.30
CA LYS A 123 -8.67 10.91 -7.08
C LYS A 123 -10.00 10.98 -6.36
N LEU A 124 -10.19 10.13 -5.36
CA LEU A 124 -11.44 10.06 -4.60
C LEU A 124 -11.50 11.09 -3.46
N GLY A 125 -10.39 11.73 -3.14
CA GLY A 125 -10.30 12.75 -2.12
C GLY A 125 -8.85 13.06 -1.79
N SER A 126 -8.63 14.16 -1.07
CA SER A 126 -7.27 14.57 -0.70
C SER A 126 -6.66 13.58 0.30
N VAL A 127 -5.37 13.30 0.15
CA VAL A 127 -4.68 12.27 0.92
C VAL A 127 -3.31 12.75 1.41
N VAL A 128 -2.87 12.16 2.50
CA VAL A 128 -1.47 12.22 2.95
C VAL A 128 -0.90 10.82 2.80
N MET A 129 0.15 10.68 2.01
CA MET A 129 0.83 9.40 1.79
C MET A 129 2.18 9.41 2.48
N ASP A 130 2.52 8.33 3.17
CA ASP A 130 3.89 8.15 3.62
C ASP A 130 4.51 6.91 2.98
N GLY A 131 5.83 6.94 2.84
CA GLY A 131 6.58 5.87 2.21
C GLY A 131 7.95 6.36 1.80
N ARG A 132 8.59 5.63 0.85
CA ARG A 132 9.86 6.01 0.28
C ARG A 132 9.65 6.48 -1.16
N ASP A 133 10.29 7.58 -1.53
CA ASP A 133 10.31 8.10 -2.91
C ASP A 133 8.92 8.41 -3.48
N ILE A 134 7.96 8.74 -2.61
CA ILE A 134 6.60 9.02 -3.05
C ILE A 134 6.54 10.28 -3.90
N GLY A 135 7.27 11.31 -3.49
CA GLY A 135 7.26 12.59 -4.18
C GLY A 135 7.80 12.53 -5.60
N THR A 136 8.64 11.54 -5.91
CA THR A 136 9.23 11.40 -7.23
C THR A 136 8.47 10.43 -8.13
N VAL A 137 7.71 9.50 -7.56
CA VAL A 137 7.09 8.40 -8.33
C VAL A 137 5.59 8.57 -8.45
N VAL A 138 4.90 8.94 -7.38
CA VAL A 138 3.45 9.11 -7.36
C VAL A 138 3.04 10.53 -7.73
#